data_f7aa3a8109afc6eb6884f49d2162c064
#
_entry.id   f7aa3a8109afc6eb6884f49d2162c064
#
_cell.length_a   1.000
_cell.length_b   1.000
_cell.length_c   1.000
_cell.angle_alpha   90.00
_cell.angle_beta   90.00
_cell.angle_gamma   90.00
#
_symmetry.space_group_name_H-M   'P 1'
#
loop_
_entity.id
_entity.type
_entity.pdbx_description
1 polymer ?
#
loop_
_entity_poly.entity_id
_entity_poly.type
_entity_poly.pdbx_seq_one_letter_code
_entity_poly.pdbx_strand_id
1 'polypeptide(L)'
;MARAVGSGDVLSIPMRQLTSVAAVKVINTASDPLTVSSISFTSTEDIVGIYFIDYSNPESVVYTATSTSDVSSTAQLNIVGGAEIAKDGNAVFYIPIKPHKVAGGKLSIAVNGVNKEIAVENISFAAGSIVPMEYSYVVEEPAPAVNLALQKLATADCEANPASMFHITDGGLANMWQCDKTHTEHWAKVDLGEKLALNNIIISWDGGAYAKNIKISLSTNDVDYTEVYSVTDWSPVAEPREPESAWTKVVTDAKFNTTEAQYIKVDFNGDSGPWGITIYELEAYCRN
;
A
#
# COMPACT_ATOMS: atom_id res chain seq x y z
N MET A 1 4.89 28.43 35.79
CA MET A 1 4.81 29.64 36.68
C MET A 1 5.32 29.22 38.04
N ALA A 2 6.25 29.99 38.58
CA ALA A 2 6.81 29.75 39.91
C ALA A 2 6.14 30.67 40.90
N ARG A 3 5.72 30.20 42.08
CA ARG A 3 5.26 31.01 43.21
C ARG A 3 6.27 30.89 44.33
N ALA A 4 6.85 32.01 44.70
CA ALA A 4 7.74 32.10 45.85
C ALA A 4 6.92 32.19 47.16
N VAL A 5 7.21 31.32 48.13
CA VAL A 5 6.74 31.43 49.51
C VAL A 5 7.97 31.40 50.38
N GLY A 6 8.35 32.54 50.89
CA GLY A 6 9.52 32.69 51.74
C GLY A 6 9.17 32.74 53.21
N SER A 7 9.91 32.03 54.06
CA SER A 7 9.99 32.27 55.52
C SER A 7 11.45 32.03 55.93
N GLY A 8 12.14 33.07 56.33
CA GLY A 8 13.56 33.00 56.70
C GLY A 8 14.52 33.00 55.51
N ASP A 9 15.73 32.48 55.69
CA ASP A 9 16.83 32.53 54.74
C ASP A 9 16.74 31.46 53.60
N VAL A 10 15.65 30.66 53.55
CA VAL A 10 15.44 29.64 52.54
C VAL A 10 14.21 29.94 51.71
N LEU A 11 14.39 30.26 50.42
CA LEU A 11 13.33 30.46 49.45
C LEU A 11 12.99 29.12 48.80
N SER A 12 11.80 28.58 49.11
CA SER A 12 11.27 27.40 48.40
C SER A 12 10.37 27.86 47.27
N ILE A 13 10.71 27.53 46.01
CA ILE A 13 9.93 27.89 44.84
C ILE A 13 9.36 26.59 44.25
N PRO A 14 8.12 26.21 44.61
CA PRO A 14 7.48 25.06 43.98
C PRO A 14 7.17 25.39 42.52
N MET A 15 7.76 24.67 41.61
CA MET A 15 7.47 24.78 40.19
C MET A 15 6.42 23.73 39.80
N ARG A 16 5.39 24.14 39.05
CA ARG A 16 4.36 23.24 38.53
C ARG A 16 4.25 23.43 37.03
N GLN A 17 4.28 22.32 36.30
CA GLN A 17 4.04 22.34 34.87
C GLN A 17 2.55 22.58 34.62
N LEU A 18 2.22 23.59 33.82
CA LEU A 18 0.83 23.97 33.48
C LEU A 18 0.36 23.40 32.16
N THR A 19 1.24 22.81 31.36
CA THR A 19 0.89 22.11 30.12
C THR A 19 0.85 20.61 30.35
N SER A 20 0.15 19.89 29.51
CA SER A 20 0.31 18.46 29.31
C SER A 20 1.21 18.19 28.10
N VAL A 21 1.67 16.98 27.95
CA VAL A 21 2.50 16.57 26.82
C VAL A 21 1.95 15.26 26.24
N ALA A 22 1.64 15.26 24.96
CA ALA A 22 1.45 14.00 24.21
C ALA A 22 2.82 13.41 23.89
N ALA A 23 3.09 12.19 24.33
CA ALA A 23 4.30 11.44 24.03
C ALA A 23 3.96 10.38 22.97
N VAL A 24 4.21 10.70 21.70
CA VAL A 24 3.89 9.81 20.56
C VAL A 24 5.09 8.93 20.26
N LYS A 25 4.98 7.64 20.56
CA LYS A 25 5.96 6.62 20.24
C LYS A 25 5.62 6.02 18.86
N VAL A 26 6.52 6.16 17.91
CA VAL A 26 6.43 5.54 16.59
C VAL A 26 7.36 4.34 16.55
N ILE A 27 6.82 3.17 16.24
CA ILE A 27 7.55 1.91 16.12
C ILE A 27 7.61 1.53 14.66
N ASN A 28 8.82 1.21 14.16
CA ASN A 28 9.02 0.70 12.82
C ASN A 28 8.99 -0.83 12.82
N THR A 29 7.93 -1.43 12.30
CA THR A 29 7.82 -2.88 12.08
C THR A 29 8.01 -3.28 10.62
N ALA A 30 8.36 -2.31 9.74
CA ALA A 30 8.67 -2.57 8.34
C ALA A 30 10.08 -3.14 8.16
N SER A 31 10.35 -3.71 6.97
CA SER A 31 11.66 -4.25 6.59
C SER A 31 12.73 -3.18 6.39
N ASP A 32 12.31 -1.94 6.07
CA ASP A 32 13.17 -0.83 5.72
C ASP A 32 13.10 0.30 6.75
N PRO A 33 14.13 1.17 6.84
CA PRO A 33 14.07 2.37 7.65
C PRO A 33 12.91 3.28 7.21
N LEU A 34 12.25 3.93 8.17
CA LEU A 34 11.22 4.92 7.88
C LEU A 34 11.66 6.31 8.33
N THR A 35 11.14 7.35 7.67
CA THR A 35 11.38 8.75 8.01
C THR A 35 10.09 9.41 8.46
N VAL A 36 10.06 9.93 9.69
CA VAL A 36 8.96 10.73 10.21
C VAL A 36 9.26 12.21 9.99
N SER A 37 8.43 12.91 9.23
CA SER A 37 8.62 14.32 8.87
C SER A 37 7.76 15.28 9.67
N SER A 38 6.59 14.85 10.12
CA SER A 38 5.75 15.64 11.04
C SER A 38 4.79 14.76 11.83
N ILE A 39 4.36 15.28 12.98
CA ILE A 39 3.30 14.71 13.80
C ILE A 39 2.37 15.84 14.21
N SER A 40 1.06 15.63 14.08
CA SER A 40 0.06 16.57 14.59
C SER A 40 -1.03 15.85 15.37
N PHE A 41 -1.51 16.53 16.40
CA PHE A 41 -2.68 16.11 17.17
C PHE A 41 -3.76 17.19 17.02
N THR A 42 -4.94 16.79 16.54
CA THR A 42 -6.11 17.66 16.39
C THR A 42 -7.20 17.24 17.36
N SER A 43 -7.76 18.19 18.09
CA SER A 43 -8.87 18.02 19.03
C SER A 43 -10.11 18.76 18.55
N THR A 44 -11.23 18.53 19.20
CA THR A 44 -12.46 19.34 19.04
C THR A 44 -12.39 20.70 19.73
N GLU A 45 -11.40 20.90 20.61
CA GLU A 45 -11.17 22.15 21.34
C GLU A 45 -9.82 22.76 20.96
N ASP A 46 -9.64 24.08 21.24
CA ASP A 46 -8.37 24.74 21.08
C ASP A 46 -7.35 24.24 22.12
N ILE A 47 -6.23 23.70 21.65
CA ILE A 47 -5.24 22.98 22.47
C ILE A 47 -3.85 23.59 22.47
N VAL A 48 -3.59 24.55 21.59
CA VAL A 48 -2.34 25.32 21.54
C VAL A 48 -2.66 26.81 21.34
N GLY A 49 -1.75 27.68 21.74
CA GLY A 49 -1.89 29.12 21.53
C GLY A 49 -1.49 29.95 22.74
N ILE A 50 -1.96 31.21 22.77
CA ILE A 50 -1.69 32.18 23.82
C ILE A 50 -2.91 32.25 24.75
N TYR A 51 -2.69 31.98 26.02
CA TYR A 51 -3.74 31.97 27.05
C TYR A 51 -3.38 32.85 28.23
N PHE A 52 -4.38 33.56 28.76
CA PHE A 52 -4.34 34.02 30.14
C PHE A 52 -4.56 32.82 31.06
N ILE A 53 -3.74 32.74 32.12
CA ILE A 53 -3.81 31.62 33.06
C ILE A 53 -4.21 32.19 34.41
N ASP A 54 -5.40 31.87 34.88
CA ASP A 54 -5.83 32.13 36.24
C ASP A 54 -5.36 31.00 37.15
N TYR A 55 -4.45 31.33 38.05
CA TYR A 55 -3.86 30.40 39.00
C TYR A 55 -4.29 30.76 40.45
N SER A 56 -5.37 31.51 40.62
CA SER A 56 -5.90 31.87 41.92
C SER A 56 -6.29 30.65 42.76
N ASN A 57 -6.78 29.59 42.08
CA ASN A 57 -6.99 28.28 42.69
C ASN A 57 -6.04 27.26 42.03
N PRO A 58 -4.98 26.78 42.72
CA PRO A 58 -4.03 25.85 42.14
C PRO A 58 -4.62 24.46 41.84
N GLU A 59 -5.76 24.09 42.39
CA GLU A 59 -6.47 22.85 42.13
C GLU A 59 -7.41 22.95 40.90
N SER A 60 -7.68 24.19 40.44
CA SER A 60 -8.56 24.47 39.30
C SER A 60 -8.03 25.61 38.44
N VAL A 61 -6.98 25.34 37.66
CA VAL A 61 -6.36 26.33 36.77
C VAL A 61 -7.25 26.57 35.55
N VAL A 62 -7.57 27.85 35.27
CA VAL A 62 -8.38 28.26 34.12
C VAL A 62 -7.51 28.84 33.02
N TYR A 63 -7.73 28.40 31.79
CA TYR A 63 -7.04 28.86 30.57
C TYR A 63 -8.03 29.64 29.71
N THR A 64 -7.85 30.94 29.56
CA THR A 64 -8.69 31.81 28.72
C THR A 64 -7.89 32.27 27.52
N ALA A 65 -8.33 31.97 26.29
CA ALA A 65 -7.67 32.43 25.07
C ALA A 65 -7.59 33.98 25.05
N THR A 66 -6.46 34.53 24.63
CA THR A 66 -6.26 35.97 24.47
C THR A 66 -7.09 36.51 23.31
N SER A 67 -7.21 35.73 22.25
CA SER A 67 -8.01 35.97 21.05
C SER A 67 -8.31 34.64 20.37
N THR A 68 -9.37 34.56 19.58
CA THR A 68 -9.70 33.38 18.76
C THR A 68 -8.68 33.17 17.63
N SER A 69 -7.97 34.20 17.20
CA SER A 69 -6.89 34.11 16.22
C SER A 69 -5.57 33.57 16.79
N ASP A 70 -5.42 33.56 18.13
CA ASP A 70 -4.17 33.20 18.79
C ASP A 70 -4.16 31.74 19.27
N VAL A 71 -5.20 30.98 18.97
CA VAL A 71 -5.40 29.62 19.42
C VAL A 71 -5.68 28.70 18.24
N SER A 72 -5.42 27.40 18.42
CA SER A 72 -5.66 26.36 17.42
C SER A 72 -6.07 25.05 18.07
N SER A 73 -6.96 24.34 17.41
CA SER A 73 -7.33 22.97 17.76
C SER A 73 -6.29 21.92 17.30
N THR A 74 -5.24 22.34 16.60
CA THR A 74 -4.19 21.44 16.12
C THR A 74 -2.83 21.83 16.70
N ALA A 75 -2.20 20.90 17.40
CA ALA A 75 -0.80 20.95 17.83
C ALA A 75 0.05 20.20 16.80
N GLN A 76 1.07 20.85 16.24
CA GLN A 76 1.92 20.26 15.19
C GLN A 76 3.40 20.33 15.58
N LEU A 77 4.10 19.23 15.34
CA LEU A 77 5.55 19.11 15.42
C LEU A 77 6.09 18.85 14.00
N ASN A 78 6.83 19.80 13.44
CA ASN A 78 7.57 19.62 12.19
C ASN A 78 9.00 19.21 12.51
N ILE A 79 9.49 18.15 11.87
CA ILE A 79 10.80 17.58 12.10
C ILE A 79 11.68 17.93 10.90
N VAL A 80 12.54 18.94 11.10
CA VAL A 80 13.42 19.43 10.02
C VAL A 80 14.41 18.34 9.63
N GLY A 81 14.44 17.98 8.33
CA GLY A 81 15.26 16.89 7.82
C GLY A 81 14.67 15.48 8.04
N GLY A 82 13.55 15.39 8.78
CA GLY A 82 12.95 14.11 9.17
C GLY A 82 13.71 13.39 10.29
N ALA A 83 13.03 12.48 10.97
CA ALA A 83 13.62 11.57 11.95
C ALA A 83 13.62 10.15 11.34
N GLU A 84 14.79 9.59 11.11
CA GLU A 84 14.93 8.21 10.64
C GLU A 84 14.78 7.24 11.81
N ILE A 85 13.94 6.20 11.62
CA ILE A 85 13.76 5.10 12.55
C ILE A 85 14.17 3.82 11.83
N ALA A 86 15.25 3.20 12.30
CA ALA A 86 15.74 1.95 11.73
C ALA A 86 14.69 0.83 11.83
N LYS A 87 14.86 -0.23 11.04
CA LYS A 87 14.08 -1.46 11.16
C LYS A 87 14.05 -1.95 12.62
N ASP A 88 12.88 -2.36 13.08
CA ASP A 88 12.61 -2.83 14.46
C ASP A 88 12.92 -1.76 15.55
N GLY A 89 13.19 -0.52 15.14
CA GLY A 89 13.46 0.62 16.01
C GLY A 89 12.21 1.38 16.41
N ASN A 90 12.39 2.35 17.31
CA ASN A 90 11.33 3.28 17.66
C ASN A 90 11.90 4.66 18.00
N ALA A 91 11.04 5.68 17.96
CA ALA A 91 11.33 7.02 18.43
C ALA A 91 10.11 7.60 19.17
N VAL A 92 10.35 8.48 20.13
CA VAL A 92 9.30 9.16 20.89
C VAL A 92 9.35 10.66 20.61
N PHE A 93 8.20 11.21 20.26
CA PHE A 93 8.02 12.62 19.95
C PHE A 93 7.11 13.28 20.98
N TYR A 94 7.47 14.46 21.43
CA TYR A 94 6.75 15.16 22.50
C TYR A 94 6.07 16.42 21.95
N ILE A 95 4.75 16.51 22.13
CA ILE A 95 3.92 17.63 21.69
C ILE A 95 3.28 18.28 22.92
N PRO A 96 3.66 19.51 23.29
CA PRO A 96 3.00 20.25 24.38
C PRO A 96 1.56 20.60 23.98
N ILE A 97 0.63 20.38 24.91
CA ILE A 97 -0.82 20.56 24.70
C ILE A 97 -1.42 21.24 25.95
N LYS A 98 -2.38 22.14 25.76
CA LYS A 98 -3.20 22.68 26.84
C LYS A 98 -3.97 21.53 27.53
N PRO A 99 -4.00 21.49 28.87
CA PRO A 99 -4.78 20.50 29.60
C PRO A 99 -6.27 20.51 29.19
N HIS A 100 -6.82 19.37 28.84
CA HIS A 100 -8.23 19.20 28.48
C HIS A 100 -8.61 17.71 28.39
N LYS A 101 -9.90 17.42 28.26
CA LYS A 101 -10.40 16.07 27.91
C LYS A 101 -10.78 16.04 26.46
N VAL A 102 -10.28 15.05 25.76
CA VAL A 102 -10.61 14.80 24.36
C VAL A 102 -11.80 13.84 24.30
N ALA A 103 -12.95 14.33 23.82
CA ALA A 103 -14.09 13.47 23.48
C ALA A 103 -13.87 12.74 22.14
N GLY A 104 -13.19 13.40 21.19
CA GLY A 104 -12.75 12.87 19.92
C GLY A 104 -11.62 13.73 19.37
N GLY A 105 -10.66 13.10 18.73
CA GLY A 105 -9.50 13.76 18.14
C GLY A 105 -8.84 12.89 17.08
N LYS A 106 -7.77 13.43 16.50
CA LYS A 106 -7.02 12.78 15.44
C LYS A 106 -5.53 12.98 15.64
N LEU A 107 -4.79 11.89 15.65
CA LEU A 107 -3.34 11.89 15.54
C LEU A 107 -2.97 11.67 14.06
N SER A 108 -2.21 12.57 13.47
CA SER A 108 -1.68 12.43 12.12
C SER A 108 -0.17 12.33 12.16
N ILE A 109 0.41 11.36 11.48
CA ILE A 109 1.85 11.09 11.42
C ILE A 109 2.25 11.03 9.95
N ALA A 110 3.15 11.89 9.52
CA ALA A 110 3.71 11.85 8.17
C ALA A 110 4.94 10.93 8.16
N VAL A 111 4.79 9.78 7.54
CA VAL A 111 5.83 8.75 7.41
C VAL A 111 6.12 8.51 5.93
N ASN A 112 7.40 8.62 5.54
CA ASN A 112 7.85 8.43 4.15
C ASN A 112 7.04 9.27 3.13
N GLY A 113 6.64 10.50 3.53
CA GLY A 113 5.85 11.41 2.71
C GLY A 113 4.34 11.10 2.67
N VAL A 114 3.86 10.08 3.37
CA VAL A 114 2.44 9.70 3.44
C VAL A 114 1.89 10.01 4.84
N ASN A 115 0.75 10.71 4.91
CA ASN A 115 0.04 10.93 6.16
C ASN A 115 -0.75 9.69 6.57
N LYS A 116 -0.51 9.23 7.80
CA LYS A 116 -1.33 8.23 8.48
C LYS A 116 -2.17 8.91 9.55
N GLU A 117 -3.47 8.64 9.56
CA GLU A 117 -4.42 9.23 10.49
C GLU A 117 -5.01 8.17 11.42
N ILE A 118 -5.04 8.49 12.71
CA ILE A 118 -5.52 7.62 13.76
C ILE A 118 -6.56 8.37 14.57
N ALA A 119 -7.77 7.84 14.68
CA ALA A 119 -8.78 8.37 15.59
C ALA A 119 -8.34 8.17 17.04
N VAL A 120 -8.54 9.20 17.84
CA VAL A 120 -8.19 9.21 19.27
C VAL A 120 -9.42 9.61 20.05
N GLU A 121 -9.85 8.75 20.98
CA GLU A 121 -11.04 8.97 21.79
C GLU A 121 -10.75 8.80 23.28
N ASN A 122 -11.50 9.56 24.11
CA ASN A 122 -11.49 9.41 25.58
C ASN A 122 -10.12 9.59 26.24
N ILE A 123 -9.28 10.51 25.74
CA ILE A 123 -7.99 10.84 26.34
C ILE A 123 -8.12 12.08 27.22
N SER A 124 -7.47 12.04 28.39
CA SER A 124 -7.37 13.16 29.31
C SER A 124 -5.94 13.68 29.38
N PHE A 125 -5.74 14.94 29.04
CA PHE A 125 -4.49 15.69 29.19
C PHE A 125 -4.55 16.52 30.47
N ALA A 126 -4.10 15.97 31.60
CA ALA A 126 -4.05 16.72 32.85
C ALA A 126 -2.79 17.59 32.89
N ALA A 127 -2.86 18.72 33.60
CA ALA A 127 -1.70 19.59 33.81
C ALA A 127 -0.53 18.84 34.48
N GLY A 128 0.66 18.98 33.92
CA GLY A 128 1.86 18.28 34.38
C GLY A 128 1.94 16.80 34.02
N SER A 129 1.00 16.27 33.22
CA SER A 129 1.03 14.87 32.78
C SER A 129 1.74 14.70 31.45
N ILE A 130 2.33 13.53 31.27
CA ILE A 130 2.77 13.00 29.97
C ILE A 130 1.79 11.90 29.58
N VAL A 131 1.12 12.04 28.44
CA VAL A 131 0.14 11.09 27.92
C VAL A 131 0.78 10.27 26.82
N PRO A 132 1.04 8.97 27.06
CA PRO A 132 1.65 8.12 26.05
C PRO A 132 0.63 7.77 24.94
N MET A 133 1.10 7.79 23.70
CA MET A 133 0.42 7.29 22.52
C MET A 133 1.40 6.42 21.76
N GLU A 134 0.95 5.32 21.21
CA GLU A 134 1.81 4.42 20.45
C GLU A 134 1.23 4.18 19.06
N TYR A 135 2.08 4.24 18.04
CA TYR A 135 1.76 3.93 16.67
C TYR A 135 2.81 2.95 16.10
N SER A 136 2.36 1.78 15.71
CA SER A 136 3.17 0.82 14.99
C SER A 136 2.98 1.00 13.50
N TYR A 137 4.05 1.39 12.81
CA TYR A 137 4.04 1.50 11.36
C TYR A 137 4.18 0.10 10.76
N VAL A 138 3.15 -0.32 10.07
CA VAL A 138 3.13 -1.55 9.26
C VAL A 138 3.11 -1.11 7.80
N VAL A 139 3.98 -1.70 6.98
CA VAL A 139 3.79 -1.62 5.53
C VAL A 139 2.53 -2.43 5.24
N GLU A 140 1.45 -1.75 4.88
CA GLU A 140 0.34 -2.43 4.25
C GLU A 140 0.87 -2.91 2.90
N GLU A 141 1.23 -4.18 2.82
CA GLU A 141 1.40 -4.78 1.51
C GLU A 141 0.09 -4.57 0.75
N PRO A 142 0.15 -4.03 -0.48
CA PRO A 142 -1.06 -3.92 -1.29
C PRO A 142 -1.69 -5.31 -1.30
N ALA A 143 -3.01 -5.38 -1.04
CA ALA A 143 -3.75 -6.63 -1.11
C ALA A 143 -3.34 -7.35 -2.40
N PRO A 144 -3.02 -8.66 -2.36
CA PRO A 144 -2.57 -9.38 -3.53
C PRO A 144 -3.56 -9.12 -4.67
N ALA A 145 -3.04 -8.67 -5.80
CA ALA A 145 -3.87 -8.32 -6.93
C ALA A 145 -4.70 -9.56 -7.33
N VAL A 146 -6.01 -9.38 -7.44
CA VAL A 146 -6.93 -10.47 -7.81
C VAL A 146 -6.70 -10.83 -9.27
N ASN A 147 -6.44 -12.11 -9.57
CA ASN A 147 -6.41 -12.59 -10.95
C ASN A 147 -7.83 -12.56 -11.54
N LEU A 148 -8.09 -11.60 -12.42
CA LEU A 148 -9.39 -11.38 -13.06
C LEU A 148 -9.70 -12.40 -14.15
N ALA A 149 -8.69 -13.13 -14.64
CA ALA A 149 -8.84 -14.23 -15.61
C ALA A 149 -9.08 -15.59 -14.95
N LEU A 150 -8.99 -15.69 -13.61
CA LEU A 150 -9.14 -16.96 -12.90
C LEU A 150 -10.49 -17.62 -13.19
N GLN A 151 -10.46 -18.87 -13.67
CA GLN A 151 -11.63 -19.69 -14.02
C GLN A 151 -12.54 -19.07 -15.10
N LYS A 152 -12.00 -18.18 -15.93
CA LYS A 152 -12.73 -17.58 -17.04
C LYS A 152 -12.67 -18.47 -18.28
N LEU A 153 -13.67 -18.28 -19.17
CA LEU A 153 -13.75 -19.07 -20.41
C LEU A 153 -12.60 -18.74 -21.35
N ALA A 154 -11.85 -19.75 -21.73
CA ALA A 154 -10.78 -19.65 -22.73
C ALA A 154 -11.10 -20.43 -24.00
N THR A 155 -10.65 -19.92 -25.15
CA THR A 155 -10.75 -20.55 -26.49
C THR A 155 -9.47 -20.31 -27.26
N ALA A 156 -9.17 -21.16 -28.23
CA ALA A 156 -8.02 -21.03 -29.13
C ALA A 156 -8.35 -21.48 -30.54
N ASP A 157 -7.44 -21.22 -31.50
CA ASP A 157 -7.53 -21.69 -32.89
C ASP A 157 -7.16 -23.17 -33.05
N CYS A 158 -6.35 -23.69 -32.15
CA CYS A 158 -5.87 -25.05 -32.17
C CYS A 158 -5.90 -25.69 -30.78
N GLU A 159 -6.07 -26.99 -30.75
CA GLU A 159 -6.05 -27.77 -29.53
C GLU A 159 -5.46 -29.15 -29.78
N ALA A 160 -4.32 -29.46 -29.17
CA ALA A 160 -3.83 -30.83 -29.13
C ALA A 160 -4.75 -31.73 -28.28
N ASN A 161 -5.44 -31.16 -27.31
CA ASN A 161 -6.46 -31.79 -26.49
C ASN A 161 -7.56 -30.75 -26.12
N PRO A 162 -8.79 -30.90 -26.68
CA PRO A 162 -9.92 -29.97 -26.45
C PRO A 162 -10.27 -29.75 -24.99
N ALA A 163 -10.00 -30.70 -24.11
CA ALA A 163 -10.27 -30.57 -22.68
C ALA A 163 -9.26 -29.69 -21.94
N SER A 164 -8.19 -29.20 -22.60
CA SER A 164 -7.10 -28.50 -21.92
C SER A 164 -7.22 -26.98 -21.88
N MET A 165 -8.16 -26.37 -22.63
CA MET A 165 -8.27 -24.89 -22.69
C MET A 165 -8.53 -24.23 -21.35
N PHE A 166 -9.29 -24.84 -20.46
CA PHE A 166 -9.55 -24.27 -19.15
C PHE A 166 -8.29 -24.19 -18.26
N HIS A 167 -7.23 -24.94 -18.61
CA HIS A 167 -5.98 -24.92 -17.84
C HIS A 167 -5.25 -23.59 -17.95
N ILE A 168 -5.46 -22.82 -19.00
CA ILE A 168 -4.81 -21.51 -19.10
C ILE A 168 -5.38 -20.45 -18.15
N THR A 169 -6.46 -20.76 -17.43
CA THR A 169 -7.11 -19.87 -16.45
C THR A 169 -7.47 -20.61 -15.15
N ASP A 170 -6.90 -21.80 -14.88
CA ASP A 170 -7.26 -22.61 -13.70
C ASP A 170 -6.58 -22.17 -12.40
N GLY A 171 -5.63 -21.23 -12.48
CA GLY A 171 -4.90 -20.67 -11.36
C GLY A 171 -3.69 -21.49 -10.95
N GLY A 172 -3.22 -22.42 -11.78
CA GLY A 172 -2.12 -23.31 -11.48
C GLY A 172 -1.11 -23.47 -12.62
N LEU A 173 0.03 -24.05 -12.28
CA LEU A 173 1.07 -24.38 -13.24
C LEU A 173 1.23 -25.91 -13.45
N ALA A 174 0.40 -26.71 -12.79
CA ALA A 174 0.49 -28.17 -12.84
C ALA A 174 -0.01 -28.74 -14.17
N ASN A 175 -1.00 -28.09 -14.74
CA ASN A 175 -1.61 -28.43 -16.02
C ASN A 175 -1.16 -27.45 -17.11
N MET A 176 -1.51 -27.77 -18.36
CA MET A 176 -1.14 -26.92 -19.49
C MET A 176 -2.12 -27.09 -20.65
N TRP A 177 -2.24 -26.03 -21.44
CA TRP A 177 -2.75 -26.11 -22.79
C TRP A 177 -1.58 -26.15 -23.78
N GLN A 178 -1.68 -26.97 -24.80
CA GLN A 178 -0.67 -27.09 -25.84
C GLN A 178 -1.32 -26.97 -27.22
N CYS A 179 -0.73 -26.16 -28.08
CA CYS A 179 -1.09 -26.07 -29.48
C CYS A 179 -0.48 -27.21 -30.28
N ASP A 180 -1.18 -27.68 -31.30
CA ASP A 180 -0.60 -28.58 -32.29
C ASP A 180 0.42 -27.84 -33.19
N LYS A 181 1.17 -28.59 -33.98
CA LYS A 181 2.20 -28.05 -34.89
C LYS A 181 1.73 -27.87 -36.33
N THR A 182 0.45 -27.95 -36.57
CA THR A 182 -0.10 -27.91 -37.92
C THR A 182 -0.22 -26.50 -38.49
N HIS A 183 -0.19 -25.50 -37.62
CA HIS A 183 -0.29 -24.08 -37.95
C HIS A 183 0.99 -23.35 -37.59
N THR A 184 1.28 -22.25 -38.26
CA THR A 184 2.43 -21.39 -38.01
C THR A 184 2.07 -20.16 -37.16
N GLU A 185 0.80 -19.82 -37.14
CA GLU A 185 0.25 -18.69 -36.37
C GLU A 185 -0.91 -19.19 -35.53
N HIS A 186 -0.96 -18.74 -34.31
CA HIS A 186 -1.89 -19.21 -33.29
C HIS A 186 -2.50 -18.06 -32.54
N TRP A 187 -3.66 -18.30 -31.92
CA TRP A 187 -4.24 -17.39 -30.96
C TRP A 187 -4.91 -18.15 -29.81
N ALA A 188 -4.91 -17.50 -28.64
CA ALA A 188 -5.73 -17.85 -27.48
C ALA A 188 -6.53 -16.63 -27.05
N LYS A 189 -7.75 -16.85 -26.56
CA LYS A 189 -8.66 -15.78 -26.12
C LYS A 189 -9.31 -16.14 -24.79
N VAL A 190 -9.40 -15.17 -23.88
CA VAL A 190 -10.11 -15.27 -22.61
C VAL A 190 -11.27 -14.29 -22.62
N ASP A 191 -12.49 -14.75 -22.28
CA ASP A 191 -13.67 -13.94 -22.02
C ASP A 191 -13.80 -13.76 -20.51
N LEU A 192 -13.61 -12.54 -20.01
CA LEU A 192 -13.73 -12.19 -18.60
C LEU A 192 -15.19 -12.20 -18.09
N GLY A 193 -16.17 -12.29 -19.01
CA GLY A 193 -17.60 -12.32 -18.72
C GLY A 193 -18.24 -10.93 -18.51
N GLU A 194 -17.42 -9.91 -18.23
CA GLU A 194 -17.82 -8.52 -18.08
C GLU A 194 -16.69 -7.57 -18.42
N LYS A 195 -16.98 -6.29 -18.58
CA LYS A 195 -15.96 -5.27 -18.82
C LYS A 195 -15.26 -4.93 -17.51
N LEU A 196 -13.94 -5.12 -17.49
CA LEU A 196 -13.07 -4.88 -16.35
C LEU A 196 -11.90 -3.97 -16.75
N ALA A 197 -11.41 -3.17 -15.82
CA ALA A 197 -10.19 -2.41 -16.00
C ALA A 197 -8.98 -3.32 -15.85
N LEU A 198 -8.08 -3.31 -16.85
CA LEU A 198 -6.84 -4.08 -16.86
C LEU A 198 -5.64 -3.17 -17.12
N ASN A 199 -4.49 -3.49 -16.53
CA ASN A 199 -3.22 -2.84 -16.83
C ASN A 199 -2.01 -3.78 -16.81
N ASN A 200 -2.26 -5.09 -16.55
CA ASN A 200 -1.21 -6.08 -16.54
C ASN A 200 -1.76 -7.46 -16.92
N ILE A 201 -1.08 -8.14 -17.84
CA ILE A 201 -1.35 -9.53 -18.21
C ILE A 201 -0.06 -10.31 -18.06
N ILE A 202 -0.14 -11.45 -17.37
CA ILE A 202 0.97 -12.37 -17.17
C ILE A 202 0.64 -13.66 -17.89
N ILE A 203 1.59 -14.17 -18.70
CA ILE A 203 1.45 -15.47 -19.37
C ILE A 203 2.64 -16.32 -18.99
N SER A 204 2.37 -17.46 -18.38
CA SER A 204 3.36 -18.48 -18.04
C SER A 204 3.39 -19.54 -19.16
N TRP A 205 4.49 -19.61 -19.87
CA TRP A 205 4.74 -20.56 -20.96
C TRP A 205 5.64 -21.71 -20.49
N ASP A 206 5.59 -22.85 -21.15
CA ASP A 206 6.60 -23.90 -20.96
C ASP A 206 7.98 -23.39 -21.41
N GLY A 207 9.03 -23.63 -20.60
CA GLY A 207 10.38 -23.13 -20.85
C GLY A 207 11.08 -23.73 -22.08
N GLY A 208 10.60 -24.85 -22.59
CA GLY A 208 11.05 -25.52 -23.84
C GLY A 208 10.08 -25.43 -24.99
N ALA A 209 8.92 -24.78 -24.81
CA ALA A 209 7.81 -24.75 -25.77
C ALA A 209 7.03 -23.41 -25.69
N TYR A 210 7.72 -22.28 -25.74
CA TYR A 210 7.14 -20.93 -25.70
C TYR A 210 7.09 -20.27 -27.08
N ALA A 211 6.28 -19.24 -27.24
CA ALA A 211 6.22 -18.41 -28.44
C ALA A 211 7.32 -17.33 -28.42
N LYS A 212 7.96 -17.08 -29.56
CA LYS A 212 8.95 -15.99 -29.72
C LYS A 212 8.34 -14.67 -30.12
N ASN A 213 7.19 -14.70 -30.78
CA ASN A 213 6.46 -13.51 -31.17
C ASN A 213 5.10 -13.55 -30.50
N ILE A 214 4.77 -12.53 -29.74
CA ILE A 214 3.57 -12.43 -28.93
C ILE A 214 2.96 -11.06 -29.14
N LYS A 215 1.64 -11.02 -29.36
CA LYS A 215 0.86 -9.79 -29.42
C LYS A 215 -0.37 -9.95 -28.54
N ILE A 216 -0.57 -9.05 -27.60
CA ILE A 216 -1.74 -9.02 -26.72
C ILE A 216 -2.63 -7.86 -27.12
N SER A 217 -3.90 -8.16 -27.37
CA SER A 217 -4.91 -7.18 -27.74
C SER A 217 -6.15 -7.33 -26.86
N LEU A 218 -6.80 -6.21 -26.57
CA LEU A 218 -7.98 -6.11 -25.72
C LEU A 218 -9.20 -5.65 -26.51
N SER A 219 -10.39 -6.15 -26.13
CA SER A 219 -11.65 -5.75 -26.72
C SER A 219 -12.77 -5.68 -25.69
N THR A 220 -13.75 -4.81 -25.91
CA THR A 220 -14.99 -4.74 -25.12
C THR A 220 -16.18 -5.42 -25.80
N ASN A 221 -16.03 -5.90 -27.07
CA ASN A 221 -17.13 -6.42 -27.89
C ASN A 221 -16.79 -7.66 -28.73
N ASP A 222 -15.59 -8.24 -28.54
CA ASP A 222 -15.04 -9.39 -29.29
C ASP A 222 -14.87 -9.17 -30.82
N VAL A 223 -14.93 -7.93 -31.27
CA VAL A 223 -14.81 -7.56 -32.69
C VAL A 223 -13.67 -6.58 -32.91
N ASP A 224 -13.69 -5.47 -32.20
CA ASP A 224 -12.69 -4.42 -32.30
C ASP A 224 -11.60 -4.62 -31.26
N TYR A 225 -10.42 -5.04 -31.68
CA TYR A 225 -9.28 -5.31 -30.80
C TYR A 225 -8.23 -4.21 -30.90
N THR A 226 -7.77 -3.73 -29.74
CA THR A 226 -6.67 -2.77 -29.62
C THR A 226 -5.45 -3.46 -29.03
N GLU A 227 -4.32 -3.40 -29.74
CA GLU A 227 -3.04 -3.91 -29.23
C GLU A 227 -2.58 -3.10 -28.00
N VAL A 228 -2.19 -3.79 -26.93
CA VAL A 228 -1.67 -3.20 -25.70
C VAL A 228 -0.24 -3.65 -25.39
N TYR A 229 0.21 -4.73 -26.01
CA TYR A 229 1.57 -5.24 -25.83
C TYR A 229 1.99 -6.09 -27.04
N SER A 230 3.25 -5.95 -27.46
CA SER A 230 3.85 -6.90 -28.41
C SER A 230 5.35 -7.05 -28.16
N VAL A 231 5.85 -8.24 -28.51
CA VAL A 231 7.27 -8.57 -28.51
C VAL A 231 7.57 -9.52 -29.67
N THR A 232 8.74 -9.34 -30.30
CA THR A 232 9.25 -10.19 -31.38
C THR A 232 10.63 -10.72 -31.03
N ASP A 233 10.97 -11.92 -31.56
CA ASP A 233 12.25 -12.59 -31.30
C ASP A 233 12.58 -12.74 -29.80
N TRP A 234 11.53 -12.90 -28.98
CA TRP A 234 11.66 -13.00 -27.53
C TRP A 234 12.48 -14.25 -27.15
N SER A 235 13.50 -14.04 -26.32
CA SER A 235 14.42 -15.08 -25.87
C SER A 235 14.66 -14.93 -24.35
N PRO A 236 13.70 -15.33 -23.53
CA PRO A 236 13.78 -15.22 -22.08
C PRO A 236 14.70 -16.26 -21.46
N VAL A 237 15.07 -16.02 -20.20
CA VAL A 237 15.72 -17.03 -19.37
C VAL A 237 14.65 -17.87 -18.69
N ALA A 238 14.73 -19.20 -18.88
CA ALA A 238 13.81 -20.11 -18.22
C ALA A 238 14.15 -20.27 -16.73
N GLU A 239 13.12 -20.37 -15.91
CA GLU A 239 13.20 -20.62 -14.47
C GLU A 239 12.44 -21.90 -14.10
N PRO A 240 12.68 -22.51 -12.91
CA PRO A 240 11.86 -23.63 -12.46
C PRO A 240 10.38 -23.25 -12.42
N ARG A 241 9.51 -24.12 -12.92
CA ARG A 241 8.05 -23.91 -12.96
C ARG A 241 7.48 -23.71 -11.55
N GLU A 242 7.97 -24.51 -10.61
CA GLU A 242 7.71 -24.45 -9.18
C GLU A 242 9.00 -24.76 -8.42
N PRO A 243 9.12 -24.43 -7.13
CA PRO A 243 10.29 -24.81 -6.34
C PRO A 243 10.60 -26.30 -6.49
N GLU A 244 11.86 -26.63 -6.81
CA GLU A 244 12.36 -28.00 -7.00
C GLU A 244 11.78 -28.76 -8.20
N SER A 245 11.01 -28.10 -9.10
CA SER A 245 10.50 -28.73 -10.31
C SER A 245 11.61 -28.98 -11.34
N ALA A 246 11.58 -30.14 -11.98
CA ALA A 246 12.41 -30.44 -13.17
C ALA A 246 11.88 -29.72 -14.43
N TRP A 247 10.62 -29.28 -14.44
CA TRP A 247 10.02 -28.51 -15.51
C TRP A 247 10.31 -27.04 -15.33
N THR A 248 10.49 -26.35 -16.46
CA THR A 248 10.79 -24.92 -16.48
C THR A 248 9.63 -24.12 -17.07
N LYS A 249 9.58 -22.83 -16.76
CA LYS A 249 8.70 -21.85 -17.38
C LYS A 249 9.46 -20.63 -17.82
N VAL A 250 8.87 -19.87 -18.73
CA VAL A 250 9.21 -18.48 -19.03
C VAL A 250 7.96 -17.63 -18.90
N VAL A 251 8.12 -16.37 -18.54
CA VAL A 251 6.99 -15.50 -18.19
C VAL A 251 6.99 -14.24 -19.04
N THR A 252 5.89 -13.97 -19.72
CA THR A 252 5.59 -12.66 -20.29
C THR A 252 4.85 -11.84 -19.24
N ASP A 253 5.42 -10.71 -18.82
CA ASP A 253 4.80 -9.74 -17.91
C ASP A 253 4.47 -8.45 -18.71
N ALA A 254 3.28 -8.42 -19.30
CA ALA A 254 2.81 -7.33 -20.14
C ALA A 254 2.15 -6.25 -19.31
N LYS A 255 2.81 -5.08 -19.19
CA LYS A 255 2.31 -3.89 -18.49
C LYS A 255 1.90 -2.84 -19.50
N PHE A 256 0.75 -2.21 -19.29
CA PHE A 256 0.18 -1.20 -20.18
C PHE A 256 -0.67 -0.19 -19.39
N ASN A 257 -1.13 0.87 -20.05
CA ASN A 257 -2.04 1.83 -19.43
C ASN A 257 -3.39 1.17 -19.14
N THR A 258 -4.01 1.53 -18.01
CA THR A 258 -5.31 0.97 -17.63
C THR A 258 -6.33 1.11 -18.76
N THR A 259 -6.85 -0.02 -19.20
CA THR A 259 -7.76 -0.16 -20.35
C THR A 259 -8.95 -1.02 -19.95
N GLU A 260 -10.16 -0.60 -20.30
CA GLU A 260 -11.38 -1.38 -20.10
C GLU A 260 -11.49 -2.47 -21.16
N ALA A 261 -11.71 -3.72 -20.74
CA ALA A 261 -11.85 -4.86 -21.65
C ALA A 261 -12.73 -5.98 -21.05
N GLN A 262 -13.41 -6.71 -21.90
CA GLN A 262 -14.04 -7.99 -21.58
C GLN A 262 -13.25 -9.16 -22.18
N TYR A 263 -12.60 -8.95 -23.33
CA TYR A 263 -11.89 -9.99 -24.05
C TYR A 263 -10.39 -9.67 -24.11
N ILE A 264 -9.60 -10.69 -23.80
CA ILE A 264 -8.15 -10.70 -23.97
C ILE A 264 -7.84 -11.65 -25.11
N LYS A 265 -7.17 -11.18 -26.15
CA LYS A 265 -6.69 -12.02 -27.25
C LYS A 265 -5.17 -11.99 -27.31
N VAL A 266 -4.55 -13.15 -27.35
CA VAL A 266 -3.12 -13.31 -27.52
C VAL A 266 -2.89 -13.98 -28.87
N ASP A 267 -2.30 -13.25 -29.81
CA ASP A 267 -1.80 -13.83 -31.07
C ASP A 267 -0.31 -14.16 -30.87
N PHE A 268 0.12 -15.35 -31.32
CA PHE A 268 1.49 -15.80 -31.08
C PHE A 268 1.99 -16.78 -32.15
N ASN A 269 3.32 -16.76 -32.35
CA ASN A 269 3.99 -17.66 -33.30
C ASN A 269 5.49 -17.82 -32.94
N GLY A 270 6.23 -18.56 -33.75
CA GLY A 270 7.67 -18.75 -33.62
C GLY A 270 8.02 -19.68 -32.48
N ASP A 271 7.83 -20.96 -32.64
CA ASP A 271 8.15 -22.00 -31.66
C ASP A 271 9.60 -21.91 -31.18
N SER A 272 9.80 -21.99 -29.87
CA SER A 272 11.14 -22.04 -29.27
C SER A 272 11.79 -23.42 -29.37
N GLY A 273 11.00 -24.48 -29.54
CA GLY A 273 11.48 -25.85 -29.51
C GLY A 273 10.60 -26.81 -30.35
N PRO A 274 10.88 -28.13 -30.29
CA PRO A 274 10.23 -29.13 -31.14
C PRO A 274 8.83 -29.53 -30.67
N TRP A 275 8.32 -29.01 -29.58
CA TRP A 275 7.10 -29.49 -28.91
C TRP A 275 5.84 -28.66 -29.23
N GLY A 276 5.96 -27.60 -30.05
CA GLY A 276 4.90 -26.63 -30.29
C GLY A 276 4.90 -25.54 -29.25
N ILE A 277 3.77 -24.84 -29.05
CA ILE A 277 3.64 -23.76 -28.08
C ILE A 277 2.71 -24.21 -26.96
N THR A 278 3.14 -24.00 -25.75
CA THR A 278 2.46 -24.45 -24.53
C THR A 278 2.28 -23.30 -23.54
N ILE A 279 1.05 -23.10 -23.06
CA ILE A 279 0.70 -22.14 -22.01
C ILE A 279 0.32 -22.91 -20.76
N TYR A 280 0.96 -22.58 -19.61
CA TYR A 280 0.54 -23.06 -18.30
C TYR A 280 -0.60 -22.23 -17.75
N GLU A 281 -0.46 -20.87 -17.75
CA GLU A 281 -1.43 -19.99 -17.13
C GLU A 281 -1.44 -18.61 -17.81
N LEU A 282 -2.61 -17.99 -17.91
CA LEU A 282 -2.82 -16.60 -18.27
C LEU A 282 -3.55 -15.90 -17.11
N GLU A 283 -2.93 -14.88 -16.59
CA GLU A 283 -3.45 -14.08 -15.49
C GLU A 283 -3.68 -12.65 -15.96
N ALA A 284 -4.73 -11.99 -15.48
CA ALA A 284 -5.04 -10.60 -15.78
C ALA A 284 -5.29 -9.80 -14.50
N TYR A 285 -4.76 -8.55 -14.46
CA TYR A 285 -4.79 -7.73 -13.27
C TYR A 285 -5.09 -6.26 -13.58
N CYS A 286 -5.69 -5.57 -12.58
CA CYS A 286 -5.60 -4.13 -12.43
C CYS A 286 -4.75 -3.85 -11.18
N ARG A 287 -3.50 -3.46 -11.38
CA ARG A 287 -2.55 -3.17 -10.28
C ARG A 287 -2.42 -1.67 -10.09
N ASN A 288 -2.41 -1.22 -8.82
CA ASN A 288 -2.20 0.18 -8.43
C ASN A 288 -0.72 0.60 -8.51
#